data_25cca7957f3c2f7a3411d1f8c22823a6
#
_entry.id   25cca7957f3c2f7a3411d1f8c22823a6
#
_cell.length_a   1.000
_cell.length_b   1.000
_cell.length_c   1.000
_cell.angle_alpha   90.00
_cell.angle_beta   90.00
_cell.angle_gamma   90.00
#
_symmetry.space_group_name_H-M   'P 1'
#
loop_
_entity.id
_entity.type
_entity.pdbx_description
1 polymer ?
#
loop_
_entity_poly.entity_id
_entity_poly.type
_entity_poly.pdbx_seq_one_letter_code
_entity_poly.pdbx_strand_id
1 'polypeptide(L)'
;MSALSARRPSALVVAILLGALTVLAVISVLAAGAAGGGNLVLRGAGAMARAGAPVSAMLADLAAAVTLGGAVVAGWLLHAEADRARVMTAVAVAAGITTLARGTSLAFSYAVATGQAVGSVRFGSDLEVFLATDLGVWLVSALVIAAAATTIAVAGTSRGIARTVAVAAGLVAFASAMTGHAGGGQNHEVATSTMLIHLLAVGIWLGGLAVLQLLPSTARDDATVVRGFSHLALICWIALAVSGVWALSVRMNAPSEVLTSAYVQLGLAKAVLLVALGGLGVIQRRQLATGFAAEGPGHRAAGIYRRLAVLELALMGLAVAIAAAMSSSPPPAAEGIPPAGPAGILTGYPLPPAPDLGTVLTAWRPAPFGMMLACVLLLVWWRPRGPQRTRSASIRLVLGAAVLVALTSGPLNVYSKVLVSAHLLQHVLLLAVAGVLLGTALAVPARMRRALSGRHWLAALVAGAPVALLAGVYAGPLLRIALEGHAGHLVLQVLALTGGAVVTFAVRSLAGVRARILVIAVPLALAVAGAVVLLSTDTLIAASWFGATGRRWWPDALADQQRGGIAVAVVSLAAAAVAALAVRHPASQRSR
;
A
#
# COMPACT_ATOMS: atom_id res chain seq x y z
N MET A 1 -6.64 -5.85 -42.37
CA MET A 1 -6.15 -4.53 -41.85
C MET A 1 -7.31 -3.53 -41.95
N SER A 2 -8.19 -3.48 -40.95
CA SER A 2 -9.19 -2.43 -40.82
C SER A 2 -8.72 -1.51 -39.70
N ALA A 3 -8.30 -0.30 -40.08
CA ALA A 3 -7.90 0.75 -39.16
C ALA A 3 -9.09 1.05 -38.22
N LEU A 4 -8.91 0.74 -36.93
CA LEU A 4 -9.77 1.22 -35.87
C LEU A 4 -9.75 2.76 -35.91
N SER A 5 -10.73 3.39 -36.55
CA SER A 5 -10.97 4.81 -36.42
C SER A 5 -11.39 5.10 -34.97
N ALA A 6 -10.42 5.36 -34.12
CA ALA A 6 -10.68 5.93 -32.81
C ALA A 6 -11.38 7.29 -33.09
N ARG A 7 -12.70 7.36 -32.84
CA ARG A 7 -13.42 8.62 -32.88
C ARG A 7 -12.72 9.58 -31.93
N ARG A 8 -12.12 10.64 -32.48
CA ARG A 8 -11.53 11.74 -31.70
C ARG A 8 -12.61 12.25 -30.73
N PRO A 9 -12.29 12.49 -29.45
CA PRO A 9 -13.25 13.10 -28.53
C PRO A 9 -13.75 14.41 -29.16
N SER A 10 -15.05 14.69 -29.04
CA SER A 10 -15.60 15.94 -29.54
C SER A 10 -14.91 17.13 -28.86
N ALA A 11 -14.70 18.22 -29.56
CA ALA A 11 -14.10 19.44 -29.00
C ALA A 11 -14.84 19.89 -27.71
N LEU A 12 -16.15 19.67 -27.65
CA LEU A 12 -16.97 19.95 -26.47
C LEU A 12 -16.54 19.09 -25.26
N VAL A 13 -16.27 17.79 -25.42
CA VAL A 13 -15.82 16.92 -24.32
C VAL A 13 -14.45 17.37 -23.82
N VAL A 14 -13.53 17.73 -24.72
CA VAL A 14 -12.22 18.25 -24.34
C VAL A 14 -12.37 19.57 -23.57
N ALA A 15 -13.21 20.49 -24.06
CA ALA A 15 -13.47 21.77 -23.39
C ALA A 15 -14.07 21.60 -21.99
N ILE A 16 -15.03 20.66 -21.80
CA ILE A 16 -15.62 20.35 -20.49
C ILE A 16 -14.56 19.80 -19.55
N LEU A 17 -13.71 18.87 -19.99
CA LEU A 17 -12.66 18.29 -19.16
C LEU A 17 -11.61 19.35 -18.76
N LEU A 18 -11.18 20.20 -19.69
CA LEU A 18 -10.25 21.29 -19.39
C LEU A 18 -10.88 22.30 -18.43
N GLY A 19 -12.15 22.65 -18.61
CA GLY A 19 -12.88 23.53 -17.70
C GLY A 19 -12.98 22.94 -16.29
N ALA A 20 -13.31 21.67 -16.18
CA ALA A 20 -13.36 20.96 -14.88
C ALA A 20 -11.98 20.94 -14.18
N LEU A 21 -10.91 20.63 -14.91
CA LEU A 21 -9.55 20.65 -14.38
C LEU A 21 -9.13 22.06 -13.93
N THR A 22 -9.50 23.09 -14.69
CA THR A 22 -9.23 24.49 -14.32
C THR A 22 -9.95 24.87 -13.01
N VAL A 23 -11.23 24.50 -12.88
CA VAL A 23 -11.99 24.75 -11.65
C VAL A 23 -11.35 24.03 -10.45
N LEU A 24 -10.97 22.77 -10.60
CA LEU A 24 -10.29 22.00 -9.56
C LEU A 24 -8.92 22.62 -9.19
N ALA A 25 -8.16 23.10 -10.17
CA ALA A 25 -6.90 23.79 -9.95
C ALA A 25 -7.09 25.09 -9.14
N VAL A 26 -8.09 25.90 -9.49
CA VAL A 26 -8.43 27.12 -8.74
C VAL A 26 -8.83 26.78 -7.31
N ILE A 27 -9.69 25.77 -7.11
CA ILE A 27 -10.09 25.33 -5.76
C ILE A 27 -8.88 24.88 -4.94
N SER A 28 -7.96 24.11 -5.56
CA SER A 28 -6.73 23.63 -4.90
C SER A 28 -5.86 24.79 -4.42
N VAL A 29 -5.65 25.83 -5.26
CA VAL A 29 -4.86 27.02 -4.91
C VAL A 29 -5.53 27.86 -3.83
N LEU A 30 -6.83 28.09 -3.94
CA LEU A 30 -7.58 28.89 -2.95
C LEU A 30 -7.62 28.19 -1.58
N ALA A 31 -7.86 26.87 -1.58
CA ALA A 31 -7.88 26.08 -0.34
C ALA A 31 -6.48 26.01 0.32
N ALA A 32 -5.40 25.87 -0.48
CA ALA A 32 -4.03 25.93 0.02
C ALA A 32 -3.71 27.32 0.62
N GLY A 33 -4.14 28.40 -0.01
CA GLY A 33 -3.99 29.76 0.51
C GLY A 33 -4.73 29.97 1.83
N ALA A 34 -5.96 29.44 1.95
CA ALA A 34 -6.76 29.53 3.17
C ALA A 34 -6.15 28.75 4.35
N ALA A 35 -5.56 27.57 4.06
CA ALA A 35 -4.99 26.70 5.09
C ALA A 35 -3.52 27.05 5.45
N GLY A 36 -2.76 27.66 4.51
CA GLY A 36 -1.33 27.99 4.67
C GLY A 36 -1.04 29.43 5.13
N GLY A 37 -2.06 30.19 5.53
CA GLY A 37 -1.96 31.61 5.85
C GLY A 37 -0.85 31.98 6.84
N GLY A 38 0.22 32.58 6.33
CA GLY A 38 1.27 33.20 7.14
C GLY A 38 2.64 32.53 7.14
N ASN A 39 2.84 31.41 6.48
CA ASN A 39 4.12 30.70 6.50
C ASN A 39 5.21 31.46 5.71
N LEU A 40 6.24 31.98 6.44
CA LEU A 40 7.35 32.76 5.85
C LEU A 40 8.16 32.01 4.81
N VAL A 41 8.30 30.69 4.96
CA VAL A 41 9.02 29.81 4.01
C VAL A 41 8.32 29.80 2.65
N LEU A 42 6.98 29.74 2.62
CA LEU A 42 6.21 29.82 1.37
C LEU A 42 6.36 31.17 0.65
N ARG A 43 6.67 32.24 1.38
CA ARG A 43 6.89 33.57 0.76
C ARG A 43 8.18 33.63 -0.07
N GLY A 44 9.24 32.94 0.37
CA GLY A 44 10.53 32.87 -0.36
C GLY A 44 10.45 32.12 -1.68
N ALA A 45 9.61 31.09 -1.77
CA ALA A 45 9.48 30.24 -2.95
C ALA A 45 8.87 30.94 -4.19
N GLY A 46 8.31 32.14 -4.06
CA GLY A 46 7.66 32.88 -5.13
C GLY A 46 6.22 32.44 -5.43
N ALA A 47 5.48 33.26 -6.18
CA ALA A 47 4.07 33.02 -6.51
C ALA A 47 3.86 31.76 -7.37
N MET A 48 4.79 31.49 -8.27
CA MET A 48 4.73 30.34 -9.18
C MET A 48 4.78 29.00 -8.42
N ALA A 49 5.67 28.86 -7.43
CA ALA A 49 5.76 27.64 -6.63
C ALA A 49 4.55 27.50 -5.69
N ARG A 50 4.07 28.61 -5.10
CA ARG A 50 2.87 28.58 -4.23
C ARG A 50 1.61 28.10 -4.94
N ALA A 51 1.41 28.52 -6.19
CA ALA A 51 0.27 28.08 -7.00
C ALA A 51 0.54 26.73 -7.69
N GLY A 52 1.76 26.53 -8.16
CA GLY A 52 2.17 25.35 -8.93
C GLY A 52 2.22 24.07 -8.12
N ALA A 53 2.64 24.13 -6.85
CA ALA A 53 2.76 22.95 -5.98
C ALA A 53 1.41 22.22 -5.79
N PRO A 54 0.32 22.87 -5.33
CA PRO A 54 -0.96 22.18 -5.16
C PRO A 54 -1.57 21.75 -6.51
N VAL A 55 -1.38 22.51 -7.60
CA VAL A 55 -1.90 22.14 -8.93
C VAL A 55 -1.17 20.93 -9.49
N SER A 56 0.17 20.91 -9.44
CA SER A 56 0.95 19.76 -9.92
C SER A 56 0.70 18.50 -9.08
N ALA A 57 0.53 18.61 -7.75
CA ALA A 57 0.16 17.51 -6.89
C ALA A 57 -1.22 16.96 -7.24
N MET A 58 -2.23 17.83 -7.41
CA MET A 58 -3.57 17.44 -7.85
C MET A 58 -3.57 16.70 -9.19
N LEU A 59 -2.87 17.23 -10.19
CA LEU A 59 -2.77 16.59 -11.50
C LEU A 59 -2.05 15.25 -11.42
N ALA A 60 -0.97 15.17 -10.65
CA ALA A 60 -0.26 13.91 -10.41
C ALA A 60 -1.15 12.86 -9.76
N ASP A 61 -1.94 13.23 -8.75
CA ASP A 61 -2.80 12.31 -8.02
C ASP A 61 -4.00 11.85 -8.85
N LEU A 62 -4.63 12.74 -9.63
CA LEU A 62 -5.70 12.38 -10.57
C LEU A 62 -5.20 11.43 -11.65
N ALA A 63 -4.05 11.73 -12.26
CA ALA A 63 -3.47 10.91 -13.31
C ALA A 63 -2.99 9.55 -12.76
N ALA A 64 -2.35 9.53 -11.58
CA ALA A 64 -1.96 8.31 -10.90
C ALA A 64 -3.16 7.44 -10.53
N ALA A 65 -4.29 8.05 -10.13
CA ALA A 65 -5.53 7.33 -9.87
C ALA A 65 -6.04 6.64 -11.14
N VAL A 66 -6.07 7.33 -12.28
CA VAL A 66 -6.48 6.72 -13.57
C VAL A 66 -5.51 5.61 -13.98
N THR A 67 -4.20 5.80 -13.75
CA THR A 67 -3.19 4.77 -14.02
C THR A 67 -3.43 3.52 -13.19
N LEU A 68 -3.57 3.66 -11.87
CA LEU A 68 -3.76 2.53 -10.96
C LEU A 68 -5.11 1.84 -11.18
N GLY A 69 -6.20 2.60 -11.11
CA GLY A 69 -7.55 2.07 -11.22
C GLY A 69 -7.83 1.48 -12.60
N GLY A 70 -7.35 2.13 -13.66
CA GLY A 70 -7.45 1.63 -15.03
C GLY A 70 -6.67 0.32 -15.22
N ALA A 71 -5.45 0.24 -14.71
CA ALA A 71 -4.65 -0.98 -14.75
C ALA A 71 -5.28 -2.14 -13.95
N VAL A 72 -5.91 -1.85 -12.80
CA VAL A 72 -6.67 -2.83 -12.02
C VAL A 72 -7.89 -3.33 -12.80
N VAL A 73 -8.68 -2.44 -13.38
CA VAL A 73 -9.84 -2.82 -14.21
C VAL A 73 -9.40 -3.68 -15.42
N ALA A 74 -8.37 -3.25 -16.15
CA ALA A 74 -7.83 -3.97 -17.30
C ALA A 74 -7.26 -5.35 -16.93
N GLY A 75 -6.56 -5.44 -15.78
CA GLY A 75 -5.86 -6.65 -15.36
C GLY A 75 -6.76 -7.74 -14.77
N TRP A 76 -7.90 -7.36 -14.17
CA TRP A 76 -8.73 -8.30 -13.40
C TRP A 76 -10.21 -8.33 -13.77
N LEU A 77 -10.79 -7.25 -14.28
CA LEU A 77 -12.23 -7.17 -14.57
C LEU A 77 -12.55 -7.38 -16.04
N LEU A 78 -11.73 -6.86 -16.98
CA LEU A 78 -12.03 -6.94 -18.41
C LEU A 78 -11.59 -8.28 -19.00
N HIS A 79 -12.51 -8.92 -19.74
CA HIS A 79 -12.29 -10.19 -20.42
C HIS A 79 -11.94 -9.99 -21.91
N ALA A 80 -12.66 -9.08 -22.58
CA ALA A 80 -12.45 -8.77 -23.99
C ALA A 80 -11.13 -8.01 -24.21
N GLU A 81 -10.40 -8.41 -25.26
CA GLU A 81 -9.10 -7.80 -25.58
C GLU A 81 -9.25 -6.35 -26.07
N ALA A 82 -10.25 -6.10 -26.89
CA ALA A 82 -10.52 -4.76 -27.43
C ALA A 82 -10.82 -3.73 -26.34
N ASP A 83 -11.62 -4.13 -25.31
CA ASP A 83 -11.94 -3.25 -24.18
C ASP A 83 -10.73 -3.00 -23.30
N ARG A 84 -9.94 -4.06 -23.08
CA ARG A 84 -8.68 -3.95 -22.33
C ARG A 84 -7.68 -3.04 -23.05
N ALA A 85 -7.55 -3.17 -24.38
CA ALA A 85 -6.66 -2.33 -25.18
C ALA A 85 -7.06 -0.85 -25.08
N ARG A 86 -8.36 -0.55 -25.15
CA ARG A 86 -8.89 0.81 -25.00
C ARG A 86 -8.56 1.40 -23.64
N VAL A 87 -8.77 0.65 -22.56
CA VAL A 87 -8.45 1.10 -21.21
C VAL A 87 -6.94 1.26 -21.03
N MET A 88 -6.12 0.34 -21.55
CA MET A 88 -4.65 0.44 -21.47
C MET A 88 -4.09 1.63 -22.23
N THR A 89 -4.70 2.06 -23.33
CA THR A 89 -4.33 3.31 -23.99
C THR A 89 -4.56 4.52 -23.07
N ALA A 90 -5.70 4.59 -22.39
CA ALA A 90 -5.97 5.64 -21.41
C ALA A 90 -4.99 5.58 -20.22
N VAL A 91 -4.66 4.37 -19.76
CA VAL A 91 -3.66 4.12 -18.70
C VAL A 91 -2.28 4.62 -19.12
N ALA A 92 -1.85 4.37 -20.37
CA ALA A 92 -0.55 4.83 -20.87
C ALA A 92 -0.47 6.37 -20.91
N VAL A 93 -1.54 7.04 -21.40
CA VAL A 93 -1.63 8.49 -21.38
C VAL A 93 -1.61 9.04 -19.95
N ALA A 94 -2.41 8.47 -19.05
CA ALA A 94 -2.45 8.88 -17.65
C ALA A 94 -1.11 8.67 -16.94
N ALA A 95 -0.41 7.57 -17.21
CA ALA A 95 0.93 7.31 -16.68
C ALA A 95 1.94 8.35 -17.14
N GLY A 96 1.90 8.76 -18.43
CA GLY A 96 2.72 9.85 -18.97
C GLY A 96 2.44 11.19 -18.26
N ILE A 97 1.15 11.53 -18.07
CA ILE A 97 0.74 12.73 -17.32
C ILE A 97 1.22 12.62 -15.86
N THR A 98 1.12 11.44 -15.22
CA THR A 98 1.64 11.22 -13.87
C THR A 98 3.13 11.54 -13.80
N THR A 99 3.92 11.04 -14.76
CA THR A 99 5.37 11.26 -14.80
C THR A 99 5.70 12.75 -14.93
N LEU A 100 5.07 13.47 -15.86
CA LEU A 100 5.28 14.90 -16.04
C LEU A 100 4.84 15.72 -14.82
N ALA A 101 3.68 15.41 -14.26
CA ALA A 101 3.16 16.09 -13.07
C ALA A 101 4.03 15.80 -11.82
N ARG A 102 4.59 14.61 -11.66
CA ARG A 102 5.57 14.30 -10.58
C ARG A 102 6.88 15.07 -10.78
N GLY A 103 7.37 15.21 -12.00
CA GLY A 103 8.55 16.03 -12.28
C GLY A 103 8.34 17.51 -11.94
N THR A 104 7.21 18.09 -12.33
CA THR A 104 6.85 19.48 -11.96
C THR A 104 6.63 19.62 -10.44
N SER A 105 6.01 18.64 -9.80
CA SER A 105 5.83 18.62 -8.35
C SER A 105 7.16 18.57 -7.61
N LEU A 106 8.14 17.80 -8.09
CA LEU A 106 9.51 17.76 -7.56
C LEU A 106 10.17 19.15 -7.59
N ALA A 107 10.08 19.84 -8.74
CA ALA A 107 10.64 21.18 -8.90
C ALA A 107 9.99 22.22 -7.98
N PHE A 108 8.67 22.19 -7.83
CA PHE A 108 7.97 23.07 -6.89
C PHE A 108 8.20 22.72 -5.43
N SER A 109 8.31 21.43 -5.09
CA SER A 109 8.67 21.00 -3.73
C SER A 109 10.09 21.46 -3.36
N TYR A 110 11.03 21.38 -4.30
CA TYR A 110 12.36 21.95 -4.14
C TYR A 110 12.30 23.46 -3.85
N ALA A 111 11.57 24.22 -4.69
CA ALA A 111 11.42 25.67 -4.51
C ALA A 111 10.83 26.04 -3.15
N VAL A 112 9.81 25.28 -2.68
CA VAL A 112 9.17 25.48 -1.38
C VAL A 112 10.11 25.12 -0.23
N ALA A 113 10.82 24.00 -0.31
CA ALA A 113 11.69 23.52 0.76
C ALA A 113 12.94 24.40 0.96
N THR A 114 13.50 24.94 -0.15
CA THR A 114 14.71 25.78 -0.12
C THR A 114 14.44 27.28 -0.05
N GLY A 115 13.19 27.70 -0.30
CA GLY A 115 12.87 29.14 -0.45
C GLY A 115 13.41 29.76 -1.74
N GLN A 116 13.89 28.94 -2.70
CA GLN A 116 14.46 29.43 -3.98
C GLN A 116 13.36 29.51 -5.03
N ALA A 117 13.00 30.73 -5.44
CA ALA A 117 11.99 30.93 -6.47
C ALA A 117 12.42 30.33 -7.82
N VAL A 118 11.49 29.66 -8.50
CA VAL A 118 11.71 29.12 -9.85
C VAL A 118 12.11 30.26 -10.79
N GLY A 119 13.21 30.06 -11.54
CA GLY A 119 13.78 31.07 -12.44
C GLY A 119 14.69 32.10 -11.76
N SER A 120 14.90 32.04 -10.44
CA SER A 120 15.92 32.85 -9.77
C SER A 120 17.34 32.33 -10.05
N VAL A 121 18.35 33.21 -9.96
CA VAL A 121 19.77 32.84 -10.16
C VAL A 121 20.23 31.75 -9.17
N ARG A 122 19.60 31.66 -7.99
CA ARG A 122 19.91 30.66 -6.97
C ARG A 122 19.17 29.33 -7.16
N PHE A 123 18.19 29.27 -8.07
CA PHE A 123 17.41 28.05 -8.25
C PHE A 123 18.29 26.87 -8.66
N GLY A 124 18.34 25.85 -7.84
CA GLY A 124 19.15 24.64 -8.07
C GLY A 124 20.47 24.62 -7.29
N SER A 125 20.89 25.70 -6.59
CA SER A 125 22.15 25.70 -5.84
C SER A 125 22.23 24.64 -4.74
N ASP A 126 21.10 24.26 -4.16
CA ASP A 126 21.01 23.29 -3.06
C ASP A 126 20.35 21.97 -3.50
N LEU A 127 20.33 21.70 -4.81
CA LEU A 127 19.63 20.53 -5.37
C LEU A 127 20.21 19.22 -4.84
N GLU A 128 21.52 19.09 -4.76
CA GLU A 128 22.20 17.88 -4.25
C GLU A 128 21.80 17.61 -2.79
N VAL A 129 21.83 18.65 -1.97
CA VAL A 129 21.44 18.55 -0.54
C VAL A 129 19.97 18.17 -0.42
N PHE A 130 19.09 18.79 -1.22
CA PHE A 130 17.67 18.48 -1.22
C PHE A 130 17.40 17.03 -1.65
N LEU A 131 18.06 16.55 -2.71
CA LEU A 131 17.89 15.18 -3.20
C LEU A 131 18.41 14.13 -2.21
N ALA A 132 19.34 14.49 -1.33
CA ALA A 132 19.80 13.63 -0.25
C ALA A 132 18.85 13.58 0.96
N THR A 133 17.85 14.47 1.04
CA THR A 133 16.83 14.41 2.09
C THR A 133 15.85 13.26 1.85
N ASP A 134 15.19 12.78 2.92
CA ASP A 134 14.12 11.78 2.80
C ASP A 134 13.02 12.21 1.82
N LEU A 135 12.62 13.49 1.86
CA LEU A 135 11.64 14.05 0.95
C LEU A 135 12.12 13.96 -0.51
N GLY A 136 13.36 14.38 -0.77
CA GLY A 136 13.96 14.34 -2.11
C GLY A 136 14.06 12.91 -2.66
N VAL A 137 14.54 11.97 -1.84
CA VAL A 137 14.65 10.54 -2.20
C VAL A 137 13.29 9.97 -2.61
N TRP A 138 12.23 10.22 -1.82
CA TRP A 138 10.91 9.68 -2.12
C TRP A 138 10.24 10.36 -3.32
N LEU A 139 10.44 11.67 -3.53
CA LEU A 139 9.94 12.37 -4.72
C LEU A 139 10.59 11.84 -6.00
N VAL A 140 11.93 11.64 -5.99
CA VAL A 140 12.65 11.05 -7.12
C VAL A 140 12.21 9.60 -7.34
N SER A 141 12.06 8.82 -6.28
CA SER A 141 11.58 7.43 -6.38
C SER A 141 10.19 7.37 -7.03
N ALA A 142 9.26 8.24 -6.62
CA ALA A 142 7.93 8.32 -7.23
C ALA A 142 8.00 8.67 -8.72
N LEU A 143 8.88 9.62 -9.11
CA LEU A 143 9.08 10.01 -10.50
C LEU A 143 9.65 8.88 -11.35
N VAL A 144 10.71 8.21 -10.88
CA VAL A 144 11.37 7.10 -11.60
C VAL A 144 10.41 5.91 -11.76
N ILE A 145 9.68 5.55 -10.72
CA ILE A 145 8.70 4.46 -10.78
C ILE A 145 7.53 4.84 -11.73
N ALA A 146 7.08 6.10 -11.73
CA ALA A 146 6.05 6.58 -12.65
C ALA A 146 6.54 6.52 -14.11
N ALA A 147 7.79 6.88 -14.37
CA ALA A 147 8.40 6.76 -15.70
C ALA A 147 8.49 5.29 -16.15
N ALA A 148 8.90 4.39 -15.26
CA ALA A 148 8.90 2.96 -15.53
C ALA A 148 7.47 2.43 -15.80
N ALA A 149 6.48 2.84 -15.01
CA ALA A 149 5.08 2.48 -15.23
C ALA A 149 4.57 2.96 -16.60
N THR A 150 4.98 4.16 -17.03
CA THR A 150 4.66 4.72 -18.36
C THR A 150 5.26 3.84 -19.46
N THR A 151 6.55 3.53 -19.38
CA THR A 151 7.25 2.65 -20.35
C THR A 151 6.57 1.29 -20.46
N ILE A 152 6.22 0.67 -19.33
CA ILE A 152 5.54 -0.63 -19.30
C ILE A 152 4.12 -0.51 -19.89
N ALA A 153 3.39 0.58 -19.60
CA ALA A 153 2.04 0.77 -20.10
C ALA A 153 2.00 0.95 -21.64
N VAL A 154 3.00 1.62 -22.21
CA VAL A 154 3.15 1.78 -23.67
C VAL A 154 3.57 0.47 -24.35
N ALA A 155 4.29 -0.43 -23.67
CA ALA A 155 4.80 -1.67 -24.24
C ALA A 155 3.71 -2.68 -24.64
N GLY A 156 2.45 -2.52 -24.20
CA GLY A 156 1.36 -3.36 -24.67
C GLY A 156 0.10 -3.37 -23.78
N THR A 157 -0.87 -4.19 -24.22
CA THR A 157 -2.23 -4.20 -23.66
C THR A 157 -2.62 -5.55 -23.03
N SER A 158 -1.65 -6.47 -22.83
CA SER A 158 -1.94 -7.77 -22.24
C SER A 158 -2.33 -7.67 -20.77
N ARG A 159 -3.06 -8.68 -20.23
CA ARG A 159 -3.37 -8.77 -18.81
C ARG A 159 -2.13 -8.77 -17.91
N GLY A 160 -1.03 -9.36 -18.39
CA GLY A 160 0.24 -9.37 -17.67
C GLY A 160 0.77 -7.96 -17.50
N ILE A 161 0.85 -7.21 -18.60
CA ILE A 161 1.29 -5.80 -18.61
C ILE A 161 0.38 -4.95 -17.72
N ALA A 162 -0.94 -5.07 -17.84
CA ALA A 162 -1.87 -4.33 -16.99
C ALA A 162 -1.62 -4.56 -15.49
N ARG A 163 -1.37 -5.82 -15.09
CA ARG A 163 -1.05 -6.17 -13.69
C ARG A 163 0.30 -5.61 -13.24
N THR A 164 1.31 -5.63 -14.11
CA THR A 164 2.62 -5.04 -13.80
C THR A 164 2.51 -3.52 -13.65
N VAL A 165 1.74 -2.85 -14.51
CA VAL A 165 1.46 -1.40 -14.38
C VAL A 165 0.70 -1.12 -13.08
N ALA A 166 -0.28 -1.95 -12.69
CA ALA A 166 -0.99 -1.77 -11.42
C ALA A 166 -0.04 -1.87 -10.21
N VAL A 167 0.90 -2.81 -10.23
CA VAL A 167 1.94 -2.92 -9.19
C VAL A 167 2.84 -1.69 -9.18
N ALA A 168 3.34 -1.26 -10.34
CA ALA A 168 4.18 -0.06 -10.45
C ALA A 168 3.44 1.21 -9.97
N ALA A 169 2.16 1.38 -10.35
CA ALA A 169 1.33 2.49 -9.87
C ALA A 169 1.06 2.40 -8.35
N GLY A 170 0.93 1.20 -7.79
CA GLY A 170 0.88 0.98 -6.35
C GLY A 170 2.18 1.39 -5.65
N LEU A 171 3.34 1.15 -6.27
CA LEU A 171 4.64 1.61 -5.75
C LEU A 171 4.79 3.14 -5.87
N VAL A 172 4.22 3.78 -6.89
CA VAL A 172 4.12 5.25 -6.94
C VAL A 172 3.29 5.78 -5.78
N ALA A 173 2.14 5.16 -5.48
CA ALA A 173 1.32 5.52 -4.33
C ALA A 173 2.08 5.31 -3.00
N PHE A 174 2.87 4.24 -2.88
CA PHE A 174 3.73 3.99 -1.73
C PHE A 174 4.78 5.09 -1.56
N ALA A 175 5.55 5.40 -2.62
CA ALA A 175 6.54 6.48 -2.57
C ALA A 175 5.89 7.84 -2.23
N SER A 176 4.70 8.11 -2.78
CA SER A 176 3.94 9.34 -2.48
C SER A 176 3.45 9.40 -1.02
N ALA A 177 3.11 8.26 -0.41
CA ALA A 177 2.73 8.22 1.00
C ALA A 177 3.90 8.56 1.93
N MET A 178 5.14 8.33 1.48
CA MET A 178 6.36 8.65 2.23
C MET A 178 6.76 10.14 2.12
N THR A 179 6.26 10.89 1.14
CA THR A 179 6.62 12.32 0.93
C THR A 179 5.82 13.30 1.78
N GLY A 180 4.76 12.87 2.47
CA GLY A 180 3.89 13.77 3.24
C GLY A 180 4.48 14.23 4.58
N HIS A 181 3.82 15.22 5.23
CA HIS A 181 4.11 15.70 6.59
C HIS A 181 4.07 14.61 7.69
N ALA A 182 3.84 13.39 7.29
CA ALA A 182 3.87 12.22 8.16
C ALA A 182 5.31 11.80 8.55
N GLY A 183 6.33 12.42 7.95
CA GLY A 183 7.73 11.97 8.02
C GLY A 183 8.47 12.22 9.34
N GLY A 184 7.99 13.09 10.24
CA GLY A 184 8.77 13.57 11.39
C GLY A 184 8.14 13.41 12.77
N GLY A 185 6.92 12.93 12.94
CA GLY A 185 6.19 12.95 14.22
C GLY A 185 6.08 11.60 14.94
N GLN A 186 5.68 11.63 16.22
CA GLN A 186 5.47 10.45 17.07
C GLN A 186 4.53 9.37 16.50
N ASN A 187 3.74 9.64 15.46
CA ASN A 187 2.81 8.71 14.82
C ASN A 187 3.13 8.49 13.35
N HIS A 188 4.39 8.70 12.95
CA HIS A 188 4.86 8.59 11.57
C HIS A 188 4.40 7.31 10.86
N GLU A 189 4.53 6.16 11.49
CA GLU A 189 4.12 4.88 10.91
C GLU A 189 2.63 4.77 10.66
N VAL A 190 1.82 5.30 11.59
CA VAL A 190 0.37 5.34 11.44
C VAL A 190 -0.02 6.29 10.32
N ALA A 191 0.60 7.47 10.29
CA ALA A 191 0.31 8.51 9.31
C ALA A 191 0.67 8.07 7.88
N THR A 192 1.85 7.47 7.67
CA THR A 192 2.29 6.97 6.35
C THR A 192 1.50 5.73 5.91
N SER A 193 1.21 4.80 6.82
CA SER A 193 0.40 3.63 6.51
C SER A 193 -1.05 3.99 6.14
N THR A 194 -1.67 4.91 6.87
CA THR A 194 -3.03 5.38 6.55
C THR A 194 -3.06 6.14 5.23
N MET A 195 -2.02 6.94 4.93
CA MET A 195 -1.89 7.64 3.65
C MET A 195 -1.75 6.65 2.48
N LEU A 196 -0.92 5.60 2.61
CA LEU A 196 -0.78 4.56 1.58
C LEU A 196 -2.12 3.90 1.29
N ILE A 197 -2.85 3.47 2.33
CA ILE A 197 -4.17 2.87 2.19
C ILE A 197 -5.12 3.84 1.47
N HIS A 198 -5.09 5.11 1.87
CA HIS A 198 -5.92 6.16 1.30
C HIS A 198 -5.64 6.36 -0.19
N LEU A 199 -4.37 6.49 -0.59
CA LEU A 199 -3.96 6.67 -1.99
C LEU A 199 -4.30 5.45 -2.86
N LEU A 200 -4.10 4.23 -2.35
CA LEU A 200 -4.49 3.01 -3.06
C LEU A 200 -6.01 2.94 -3.25
N ALA A 201 -6.78 3.24 -2.21
CA ALA A 201 -8.24 3.16 -2.27
C ALA A 201 -8.84 4.21 -3.20
N VAL A 202 -8.42 5.47 -3.11
CA VAL A 202 -8.89 6.52 -4.01
C VAL A 202 -8.45 6.25 -5.45
N GLY A 203 -7.20 5.81 -5.64
CA GLY A 203 -6.66 5.48 -6.97
C GLY A 203 -7.47 4.38 -7.66
N ILE A 204 -7.74 3.30 -6.97
CA ILE A 204 -8.52 2.18 -7.51
C ILE A 204 -9.96 2.59 -7.81
N TRP A 205 -10.61 3.32 -6.90
CA TRP A 205 -12.02 3.68 -7.06
C TRP A 205 -12.22 4.78 -8.11
N LEU A 206 -11.56 5.93 -7.96
CA LEU A 206 -11.67 7.05 -8.90
C LEU A 206 -11.21 6.64 -10.29
N GLY A 207 -10.01 6.08 -10.40
CA GLY A 207 -9.43 5.69 -11.69
C GLY A 207 -10.22 4.56 -12.36
N GLY A 208 -10.66 3.58 -11.60
CA GLY A 208 -11.53 2.51 -12.12
C GLY A 208 -12.87 3.04 -12.63
N LEU A 209 -13.52 3.94 -11.88
CA LEU A 209 -14.78 4.55 -12.32
C LEU A 209 -14.57 5.40 -13.59
N ALA A 210 -13.48 6.16 -13.65
CA ALA A 210 -13.16 7.00 -14.80
C ALA A 210 -12.98 6.18 -16.09
N VAL A 211 -12.19 5.10 -16.04
CA VAL A 211 -11.94 4.28 -17.23
C VAL A 211 -13.15 3.47 -17.67
N LEU A 212 -14.04 3.10 -16.75
CA LEU A 212 -15.32 2.46 -17.10
C LEU A 212 -16.20 3.36 -17.95
N GLN A 213 -16.11 4.70 -17.80
CA GLN A 213 -16.86 5.62 -18.64
C GLN A 213 -16.33 5.67 -20.08
N LEU A 214 -15.10 5.20 -20.34
CA LEU A 214 -14.50 5.13 -21.69
C LEU A 214 -14.94 3.88 -22.47
N LEU A 215 -15.54 2.90 -21.78
CA LEU A 215 -15.98 1.66 -22.40
C LEU A 215 -17.30 1.85 -23.18
N PRO A 216 -17.51 1.08 -24.27
CA PRO A 216 -18.81 1.02 -24.95
C PRO A 216 -19.86 0.47 -23.98
N SER A 217 -21.15 0.80 -24.25
CA SER A 217 -22.27 0.37 -23.40
C SER A 217 -22.30 -1.14 -23.16
N THR A 218 -22.03 -1.94 -24.20
CA THR A 218 -22.01 -3.40 -24.13
C THR A 218 -21.01 -3.95 -23.13
N ALA A 219 -19.84 -3.34 -22.97
CA ALA A 219 -18.81 -3.74 -22.03
C ALA A 219 -19.00 -3.09 -20.65
N ARG A 220 -19.44 -1.82 -20.64
CA ARG A 220 -19.68 -1.07 -19.40
C ARG A 220 -20.88 -1.61 -18.62
N ASP A 221 -21.91 -2.06 -19.31
CA ASP A 221 -23.16 -2.54 -18.73
C ASP A 221 -23.12 -4.07 -18.50
N ASP A 222 -21.97 -4.75 -18.76
CA ASP A 222 -21.76 -6.15 -18.41
C ASP A 222 -21.92 -6.35 -16.89
N ALA A 223 -22.88 -7.17 -16.53
CA ALA A 223 -23.23 -7.45 -15.14
C ALA A 223 -22.05 -8.00 -14.31
N THR A 224 -21.09 -8.69 -14.95
CA THR A 224 -19.90 -9.22 -14.28
C THR A 224 -18.91 -8.11 -13.96
N VAL A 225 -18.68 -7.20 -14.91
CA VAL A 225 -17.80 -6.03 -14.76
C VAL A 225 -18.39 -5.09 -13.69
N VAL A 226 -19.67 -4.76 -13.82
CA VAL A 226 -20.37 -3.83 -12.91
C VAL A 226 -20.39 -4.37 -11.47
N ARG A 227 -20.78 -5.64 -11.27
CA ARG A 227 -20.78 -6.25 -9.94
C ARG A 227 -19.37 -6.34 -9.36
N GLY A 228 -18.39 -6.73 -10.18
CA GLY A 228 -16.99 -6.81 -9.76
C GLY A 228 -16.46 -5.45 -9.29
N PHE A 229 -16.72 -4.40 -10.08
CA PHE A 229 -16.30 -3.05 -9.73
C PHE A 229 -17.07 -2.48 -8.53
N SER A 230 -18.38 -2.70 -8.43
CA SER A 230 -19.19 -2.25 -7.28
C SER A 230 -18.68 -2.84 -5.94
N HIS A 231 -18.27 -4.10 -5.92
CA HIS A 231 -17.65 -4.68 -4.73
C HIS A 231 -16.28 -4.02 -4.40
N LEU A 232 -15.46 -3.78 -5.42
CA LEU A 232 -14.18 -3.13 -5.26
C LEU A 232 -14.35 -1.70 -4.74
N ALA A 233 -15.30 -0.94 -5.30
CA ALA A 233 -15.63 0.41 -4.86
C ALA A 233 -16.09 0.45 -3.39
N LEU A 234 -16.87 -0.54 -2.92
CA LEU A 234 -17.25 -0.63 -1.50
C LEU A 234 -16.05 -0.84 -0.59
N ILE A 235 -15.13 -1.74 -0.97
CA ILE A 235 -13.91 -1.98 -0.21
C ILE A 235 -13.09 -0.69 -0.14
N CYS A 236 -12.95 0.01 -1.28
CA CYS A 236 -12.24 1.28 -1.33
C CYS A 236 -12.92 2.36 -0.48
N TRP A 237 -14.25 2.45 -0.50
CA TRP A 237 -15.00 3.41 0.32
C TRP A 237 -14.78 3.17 1.82
N ILE A 238 -14.85 1.90 2.28
CA ILE A 238 -14.56 1.54 3.67
C ILE A 238 -13.10 1.88 4.02
N ALA A 239 -12.16 1.55 3.14
CA ALA A 239 -10.76 1.85 3.32
C ALA A 239 -10.49 3.36 3.45
N LEU A 240 -11.15 4.18 2.62
CA LEU A 240 -11.08 5.63 2.69
C LEU A 240 -11.68 6.19 3.97
N ALA A 241 -12.83 5.67 4.42
CA ALA A 241 -13.46 6.10 5.66
C ALA A 241 -12.54 5.83 6.86
N VAL A 242 -12.05 4.60 6.99
CA VAL A 242 -11.18 4.20 8.11
C VAL A 242 -9.85 4.96 8.07
N SER A 243 -9.17 4.97 6.91
CA SER A 243 -7.88 5.65 6.78
C SER A 243 -8.00 7.17 6.94
N GLY A 244 -9.09 7.78 6.47
CA GLY A 244 -9.34 9.21 6.57
C GLY A 244 -9.57 9.67 8.01
N VAL A 245 -10.43 8.96 8.75
CA VAL A 245 -10.67 9.24 10.18
C VAL A 245 -9.37 9.08 10.97
N TRP A 246 -8.64 7.99 10.73
CA TRP A 246 -7.38 7.75 11.45
C TRP A 246 -6.29 8.77 11.09
N ALA A 247 -6.15 9.10 9.79
CA ALA A 247 -5.19 10.12 9.36
C ALA A 247 -5.50 11.50 9.95
N LEU A 248 -6.78 11.85 10.10
CA LEU A 248 -7.18 13.12 10.72
C LEU A 248 -6.91 13.10 12.23
N SER A 249 -7.24 12.00 12.92
CA SER A 249 -7.06 11.90 14.39
C SER A 249 -5.60 12.06 14.83
N VAL A 250 -4.63 11.56 14.06
CA VAL A 250 -3.19 11.70 14.38
C VAL A 250 -2.63 13.09 14.04
N ARG A 251 -3.40 13.93 13.34
CA ARG A 251 -3.03 15.31 12.95
C ARG A 251 -3.72 16.39 13.78
N MET A 252 -4.56 15.98 14.72
CA MET A 252 -5.26 16.87 15.66
C MET A 252 -4.67 16.72 17.07
N ASN A 253 -4.51 17.84 17.78
CA ASN A 253 -4.14 17.84 19.20
C ASN A 253 -5.38 17.82 20.10
N ALA A 254 -6.46 18.49 19.68
CA ALA A 254 -7.68 18.62 20.46
C ALA A 254 -8.94 18.63 19.57
N PRO A 255 -10.07 18.11 20.06
CA PRO A 255 -11.35 18.17 19.33
C PRO A 255 -11.83 19.59 18.98
N SER A 256 -11.43 20.61 19.76
CA SER A 256 -11.77 22.02 19.50
C SER A 256 -11.19 22.56 18.19
N GLU A 257 -10.16 21.92 17.64
CA GLU A 257 -9.56 22.30 16.35
C GLU A 257 -10.51 22.11 15.15
N VAL A 258 -11.59 21.36 15.32
CA VAL A 258 -12.70 21.28 14.35
C VAL A 258 -13.26 22.67 14.02
N LEU A 259 -13.29 23.58 14.99
CA LEU A 259 -13.82 24.92 14.82
C LEU A 259 -12.74 25.97 14.47
N THR A 260 -11.50 25.72 14.83
CA THR A 260 -10.41 26.71 14.77
C THR A 260 -9.36 26.46 13.71
N SER A 261 -9.20 25.21 13.24
CA SER A 261 -8.17 24.85 12.27
C SER A 261 -8.73 24.70 10.86
N ALA A 262 -8.28 25.52 9.92
CA ALA A 262 -8.63 25.42 8.50
C ALA A 262 -8.24 24.04 7.91
N TYR A 263 -7.10 23.48 8.34
CA TYR A 263 -6.67 22.14 7.93
C TYR A 263 -7.69 21.05 8.32
N VAL A 264 -8.16 21.10 9.58
CA VAL A 264 -9.15 20.13 10.09
C VAL A 264 -10.50 20.32 9.39
N GLN A 265 -10.91 21.57 9.12
CA GLN A 265 -12.14 21.86 8.39
C GLN A 265 -12.11 21.33 6.95
N LEU A 266 -10.96 21.41 6.24
CA LEU A 266 -10.77 20.77 4.95
C LEU A 266 -10.87 19.24 5.05
N GLY A 267 -10.33 18.64 6.10
CA GLY A 267 -10.46 17.22 6.40
C GLY A 267 -11.93 16.81 6.59
N LEU A 268 -12.71 17.60 7.32
CA LEU A 268 -14.14 17.39 7.53
C LEU A 268 -14.96 17.57 6.22
N ALA A 269 -14.61 18.56 5.40
CA ALA A 269 -15.24 18.72 4.09
C ALA A 269 -15.05 17.46 3.23
N LYS A 270 -13.86 16.84 3.26
CA LYS A 270 -13.63 15.53 2.60
C LYS A 270 -14.47 14.41 3.21
N ALA A 271 -14.66 14.39 4.53
CA ALA A 271 -15.52 13.42 5.18
C ALA A 271 -16.99 13.55 4.74
N VAL A 272 -17.50 14.77 4.60
CA VAL A 272 -18.85 15.04 4.07
C VAL A 272 -18.97 14.57 2.62
N LEU A 273 -17.96 14.85 1.77
CA LEU A 273 -17.92 14.34 0.40
C LEU A 273 -17.94 12.80 0.36
N LEU A 274 -17.20 12.15 1.25
CA LEU A 274 -17.17 10.69 1.33
C LEU A 274 -18.54 10.10 1.74
N VAL A 275 -19.26 10.74 2.67
CA VAL A 275 -20.61 10.35 3.06
C VAL A 275 -21.57 10.51 1.88
N ALA A 276 -21.52 11.63 1.15
CA ALA A 276 -22.31 11.86 -0.05
C ALA A 276 -22.04 10.79 -1.12
N LEU A 277 -20.78 10.48 -1.37
CA LEU A 277 -20.36 9.40 -2.29
C LEU A 277 -20.88 8.02 -1.84
N GLY A 278 -20.88 7.75 -0.54
CA GLY A 278 -21.48 6.52 0.01
C GLY A 278 -22.99 6.44 -0.25
N GLY A 279 -23.71 7.56 -0.08
CA GLY A 279 -25.14 7.67 -0.43
C GLY A 279 -25.40 7.39 -1.91
N LEU A 280 -24.61 8.00 -2.82
CA LEU A 280 -24.70 7.73 -4.27
C LEU A 280 -24.44 6.25 -4.57
N GLY A 281 -23.44 5.63 -3.94
CA GLY A 281 -23.14 4.22 -4.10
C GLY A 281 -24.28 3.30 -3.64
N VAL A 282 -24.99 3.65 -2.57
CA VAL A 282 -26.20 2.92 -2.13
C VAL A 282 -27.32 3.03 -3.17
N ILE A 283 -27.56 4.23 -3.71
CA ILE A 283 -28.56 4.45 -4.76
C ILE A 283 -28.24 3.62 -6.00
N GLN A 284 -26.99 3.67 -6.48
CA GLN A 284 -26.55 2.88 -7.64
C GLN A 284 -26.74 1.37 -7.42
N ARG A 285 -26.40 0.85 -6.24
CA ARG A 285 -26.56 -0.57 -5.91
C ARG A 285 -28.02 -1.00 -5.88
N ARG A 286 -28.90 -0.17 -5.33
CA ARG A 286 -30.35 -0.44 -5.35
C ARG A 286 -30.87 -0.48 -6.79
N GLN A 287 -30.46 0.46 -7.64
CA GLN A 287 -30.84 0.47 -9.06
C GLN A 287 -30.32 -0.74 -9.83
N LEU A 288 -29.09 -1.19 -9.55
CA LEU A 288 -28.52 -2.40 -10.14
C LEU A 288 -29.30 -3.65 -9.69
N ALA A 289 -29.69 -3.73 -8.42
CA ALA A 289 -30.47 -4.86 -7.90
C ALA A 289 -31.87 -4.94 -8.53
N THR A 290 -32.53 -3.80 -8.75
CA THR A 290 -33.86 -3.73 -9.37
C THR A 290 -33.80 -3.82 -10.90
N GLY A 291 -32.77 -3.25 -11.54
CA GLY A 291 -32.62 -3.25 -13.00
C GLY A 291 -32.22 -4.62 -13.58
N PHE A 292 -31.52 -5.45 -12.83
CA PHE A 292 -31.22 -6.85 -13.22
C PHE A 292 -32.43 -7.81 -12.98
N ALA A 293 -33.40 -7.38 -12.20
CA ALA A 293 -34.63 -8.15 -11.97
C ALA A 293 -35.75 -7.87 -13.02
N ALA A 294 -35.64 -6.72 -13.71
CA ALA A 294 -36.54 -6.36 -14.81
C ALA A 294 -35.92 -6.77 -16.14
N GLU A 295 -36.61 -7.58 -16.92
CA GLU A 295 -36.18 -8.01 -18.25
C GLU A 295 -35.94 -6.80 -19.17
N GLY A 296 -34.67 -6.49 -19.42
CA GLY A 296 -34.18 -5.51 -20.40
C GLY A 296 -33.62 -4.22 -19.82
N PRO A 297 -32.38 -3.85 -20.21
CA PRO A 297 -31.77 -2.57 -19.82
C PRO A 297 -32.45 -1.44 -20.64
N GLY A 298 -33.46 -0.82 -20.08
CA GLY A 298 -34.06 0.35 -20.71
C GLY A 298 -33.05 1.48 -20.80
N HIS A 299 -32.95 2.16 -21.95
CA HIS A 299 -32.05 3.31 -22.21
C HIS A 299 -32.09 4.38 -21.12
N ARG A 300 -33.19 4.47 -20.35
CA ARG A 300 -33.34 5.39 -19.21
C ARG A 300 -32.48 5.01 -18.01
N ALA A 301 -32.37 3.72 -17.67
CA ALA A 301 -31.56 3.25 -16.54
C ALA A 301 -30.06 3.47 -16.80
N ALA A 302 -29.59 3.22 -18.02
CA ALA A 302 -28.21 3.47 -18.43
C ALA A 302 -27.85 4.98 -18.38
N GLY A 303 -28.79 5.86 -18.76
CA GLY A 303 -28.60 7.30 -18.68
C GLY A 303 -28.49 7.81 -17.24
N ILE A 304 -29.27 7.30 -16.32
CA ILE A 304 -29.24 7.67 -14.89
C ILE A 304 -27.90 7.20 -14.27
N TYR A 305 -27.50 5.96 -14.53
CA TYR A 305 -26.22 5.41 -14.05
C TYR A 305 -25.04 6.27 -14.49
N ARG A 306 -25.00 6.69 -15.77
CA ARG A 306 -23.94 7.55 -16.28
C ARG A 306 -23.90 8.93 -15.62
N ARG A 307 -25.06 9.54 -15.35
CA ARG A 307 -25.13 10.84 -14.65
C ARG A 307 -24.62 10.72 -13.22
N LEU A 308 -24.99 9.66 -12.50
CA LEU A 308 -24.50 9.40 -11.15
C LEU A 308 -23.00 9.14 -11.13
N ALA A 309 -22.44 8.39 -12.09
CA ALA A 309 -21.02 8.16 -12.20
C ALA A 309 -20.21 9.45 -12.49
N VAL A 310 -20.76 10.35 -13.32
CA VAL A 310 -20.13 11.68 -13.58
C VAL A 310 -20.16 12.53 -12.32
N LEU A 311 -21.27 12.53 -11.57
CA LEU A 311 -21.37 13.24 -10.29
C LEU A 311 -20.38 12.69 -9.27
N GLU A 312 -20.25 11.36 -9.16
CA GLU A 312 -19.25 10.73 -8.28
C GLU A 312 -17.83 11.17 -8.66
N LEU A 313 -17.47 11.15 -9.94
CA LEU A 313 -16.17 11.61 -10.43
C LEU A 313 -15.92 13.09 -10.11
N ALA A 314 -16.93 13.95 -10.22
CA ALA A 314 -16.82 15.34 -9.86
C ALA A 314 -16.57 15.55 -8.37
N LEU A 315 -17.31 14.84 -7.50
CA LEU A 315 -17.12 14.89 -6.04
C LEU A 315 -15.76 14.32 -5.62
N MET A 316 -15.31 13.23 -6.27
CA MET A 316 -13.98 12.68 -6.03
C MET A 316 -12.88 13.63 -6.49
N GLY A 317 -13.03 14.28 -7.65
CA GLY A 317 -12.10 15.29 -8.15
C GLY A 317 -11.98 16.45 -7.16
N LEU A 318 -13.11 16.94 -6.63
CA LEU A 318 -13.13 17.97 -5.60
C LEU A 318 -12.39 17.51 -4.33
N ALA A 319 -12.61 16.26 -3.88
CA ALA A 319 -11.91 15.72 -2.73
C ALA A 319 -10.38 15.64 -2.95
N VAL A 320 -9.92 15.33 -4.19
CA VAL A 320 -8.49 15.32 -4.55
C VAL A 320 -7.93 16.75 -4.58
N ALA A 321 -8.66 17.73 -5.11
CA ALA A 321 -8.24 19.13 -5.10
C ALA A 321 -8.05 19.66 -3.66
N ILE A 322 -8.97 19.33 -2.75
CA ILE A 322 -8.87 19.65 -1.32
C ILE A 322 -7.67 18.92 -0.69
N ALA A 323 -7.44 17.64 -1.04
CA ALA A 323 -6.30 16.88 -0.54
C ALA A 323 -4.95 17.48 -0.96
N ALA A 324 -4.85 17.94 -2.22
CA ALA A 324 -3.66 18.62 -2.72
C ALA A 324 -3.40 19.95 -1.99
N ALA A 325 -4.45 20.69 -1.64
CA ALA A 325 -4.35 21.88 -0.80
C ALA A 325 -3.84 21.54 0.62
N MET A 326 -4.39 20.48 1.23
CA MET A 326 -3.95 20.03 2.56
C MET A 326 -2.48 19.56 2.56
N SER A 327 -1.98 18.98 1.48
CA SER A 327 -0.56 18.55 1.40
C SER A 327 0.42 19.74 1.41
N SER A 328 -0.05 20.92 1.04
CA SER A 328 0.72 22.18 1.05
C SER A 328 0.50 22.99 2.33
N SER A 329 -0.24 22.48 3.31
CA SER A 329 -0.67 23.21 4.51
C SER A 329 -0.21 22.47 5.77
N PRO A 330 0.35 23.15 6.78
CA PRO A 330 0.78 22.51 8.01
C PRO A 330 -0.43 21.99 8.80
N PRO A 331 -0.39 20.75 9.32
CA PRO A 331 -1.41 20.24 10.24
C PRO A 331 -1.29 20.96 11.61
N PRO A 332 -2.37 21.04 12.41
CA PRO A 332 -2.32 21.66 13.74
C PRO A 332 -1.45 20.87 14.74
N ALA A 333 -1.48 19.55 14.69
CA ALA A 333 -0.52 18.76 15.42
C ALA A 333 0.87 19.01 14.80
N ALA A 334 1.67 19.82 15.51
CA ALA A 334 3.05 20.05 15.11
C ALA A 334 3.77 18.72 14.92
N GLU A 335 4.68 18.67 13.99
CA GLU A 335 5.63 17.56 13.88
C GLU A 335 6.32 17.44 15.24
N GLY A 336 5.89 16.44 16.03
CA GLY A 336 6.25 16.36 17.42
C GLY A 336 7.76 16.19 17.55
N ILE A 337 8.35 16.94 18.48
CA ILE A 337 9.73 16.67 18.90
C ILE A 337 9.80 15.18 19.24
N PRO A 338 10.77 14.43 18.67
CA PRO A 338 10.92 13.02 19.00
C PRO A 338 10.95 12.83 20.52
N PRO A 339 10.39 11.75 21.07
CA PRO A 339 10.46 11.50 22.50
C PRO A 339 11.90 11.58 23.00
N ALA A 340 12.08 12.12 24.20
CA ALA A 340 13.40 12.28 24.79
C ALA A 340 14.15 10.94 24.89
N GLY A 341 15.45 10.99 24.66
CA GLY A 341 16.35 9.86 24.79
C GLY A 341 16.65 9.14 23.47
N PRO A 342 17.70 8.27 23.47
CA PRO A 342 18.21 7.64 22.25
C PRO A 342 17.18 6.81 21.49
N ALA A 343 16.35 6.05 22.17
CA ALA A 343 15.28 5.28 21.54
C ALA A 343 14.27 6.19 20.82
N GLY A 344 13.91 7.35 21.43
CA GLY A 344 13.00 8.32 20.82
C GLY A 344 13.56 8.88 19.51
N ILE A 345 14.84 9.23 19.50
CA ILE A 345 15.53 9.76 18.32
C ILE A 345 15.59 8.69 17.21
N LEU A 346 15.94 7.44 17.56
CA LEU A 346 16.08 6.36 16.58
C LEU A 346 14.72 5.88 16.04
N THR A 347 13.75 5.66 16.92
CA THR A 347 12.52 4.94 16.57
C THR A 347 11.30 5.84 16.36
N GLY A 348 11.38 7.12 16.75
CA GLY A 348 10.24 8.04 16.83
C GLY A 348 9.28 7.73 17.99
N TYR A 349 9.63 6.80 18.89
CA TYR A 349 8.78 6.37 19.99
C TYR A 349 9.55 6.33 21.32
N PRO A 350 8.88 6.57 22.46
CA PRO A 350 9.53 6.39 23.75
C PRO A 350 10.00 4.94 23.94
N LEU A 351 11.10 4.79 24.66
CA LEU A 351 11.60 3.46 25.03
C LEU A 351 10.49 2.72 25.80
N PRO A 352 10.08 1.52 25.36
CA PRO A 352 9.11 0.72 26.10
C PRO A 352 9.71 0.28 27.45
N PRO A 353 8.87 0.06 28.47
CA PRO A 353 9.34 -0.50 29.74
C PRO A 353 9.94 -1.89 29.57
N ALA A 354 10.66 -2.39 30.59
CA ALA A 354 11.16 -3.76 30.56
C ALA A 354 10.02 -4.76 30.30
N PRO A 355 10.23 -5.77 29.43
CA PRO A 355 9.17 -6.72 29.11
C PRO A 355 8.88 -7.59 30.34
N ASP A 356 7.70 -7.43 30.91
CA ASP A 356 7.06 -8.29 31.89
C ASP A 356 5.71 -8.78 31.37
N LEU A 357 5.03 -9.63 32.10
CA LEU A 357 3.75 -10.18 31.65
C LEU A 357 2.69 -9.10 31.43
N GLY A 358 2.65 -8.07 32.28
CA GLY A 358 1.69 -6.98 32.17
C GLY A 358 1.98 -6.10 30.94
N THR A 359 3.23 -5.69 30.77
CA THR A 359 3.66 -4.86 29.63
C THR A 359 3.55 -5.61 28.30
N VAL A 360 3.84 -6.92 28.27
CA VAL A 360 3.66 -7.73 27.06
C VAL A 360 2.17 -7.86 26.69
N LEU A 361 1.26 -7.89 27.64
CA LEU A 361 -0.18 -7.92 27.34
C LEU A 361 -0.74 -6.55 26.92
N THR A 362 -0.18 -5.46 27.40
CA THR A 362 -0.70 -4.09 27.19
C THR A 362 0.06 -3.28 26.14
N ALA A 363 1.26 -3.70 25.75
CA ALA A 363 2.10 -3.00 24.76
C ALA A 363 1.58 -3.20 23.34
N TRP A 364 0.47 -2.56 23.03
CA TRP A 364 -0.13 -2.58 21.68
C TRP A 364 0.04 -1.24 20.99
N ARG A 365 0.46 -1.30 19.73
CA ARG A 365 0.55 -0.13 18.84
C ARG A 365 -0.09 -0.49 17.51
N PRO A 366 -1.28 0.04 17.22
CA PRO A 366 -2.01 -0.29 16.01
C PRO A 366 -1.17 -0.03 14.75
N ALA A 367 -1.07 -1.03 13.87
CA ALA A 367 -0.43 -0.93 12.57
C ALA A 367 -1.50 -0.95 11.46
N PRO A 368 -1.89 0.22 10.93
CA PRO A 368 -3.01 0.33 9.98
C PRO A 368 -2.83 -0.54 8.74
N PHE A 369 -1.61 -0.67 8.24
CA PHE A 369 -1.32 -1.49 7.06
C PHE A 369 -1.61 -2.98 7.31
N GLY A 370 -1.12 -3.55 8.40
CA GLY A 370 -1.38 -4.95 8.77
C GLY A 370 -2.86 -5.23 9.01
N MET A 371 -3.53 -4.32 9.72
CA MET A 371 -4.97 -4.41 9.99
C MET A 371 -5.80 -4.35 8.69
N MET A 372 -5.47 -3.42 7.79
CA MET A 372 -6.17 -3.29 6.51
C MET A 372 -5.93 -4.49 5.60
N LEU A 373 -4.68 -5.01 5.54
CA LEU A 373 -4.38 -6.22 4.78
C LEU A 373 -5.20 -7.40 5.28
N ALA A 374 -5.30 -7.58 6.61
CA ALA A 374 -6.15 -8.61 7.20
C ALA A 374 -7.62 -8.41 6.83
N CYS A 375 -8.16 -7.20 6.92
CA CYS A 375 -9.53 -6.87 6.50
C CYS A 375 -9.77 -7.18 5.01
N VAL A 376 -8.86 -6.77 4.13
CA VAL A 376 -8.96 -7.03 2.68
C VAL A 376 -8.96 -8.53 2.39
N LEU A 377 -8.08 -9.30 3.03
CA LEU A 377 -8.03 -10.75 2.89
C LEU A 377 -9.36 -11.39 3.31
N LEU A 378 -9.93 -10.97 4.44
CA LEU A 378 -11.22 -11.46 4.92
C LEU A 378 -12.37 -11.06 3.99
N LEU A 379 -12.44 -9.81 3.53
CA LEU A 379 -13.46 -9.31 2.61
C LEU A 379 -13.39 -10.00 1.24
N VAL A 380 -12.20 -10.19 0.69
CA VAL A 380 -12.00 -10.92 -0.56
C VAL A 380 -12.41 -12.39 -0.41
N TRP A 381 -12.12 -12.98 0.74
CA TRP A 381 -12.53 -14.35 1.05
C TRP A 381 -14.04 -14.49 1.15
N TRP A 382 -14.73 -13.56 1.76
CA TRP A 382 -16.20 -13.63 2.00
C TRP A 382 -17.04 -13.35 0.76
N ARG A 383 -16.44 -13.05 -0.38
CA ARG A 383 -17.20 -12.91 -1.63
C ARG A 383 -17.94 -14.21 -1.98
N PRO A 384 -19.22 -14.14 -2.45
CA PRO A 384 -19.94 -15.32 -2.94
C PRO A 384 -19.21 -15.88 -4.17
N ARG A 385 -18.43 -16.91 -4.02
CA ARG A 385 -17.81 -17.70 -5.09
C ARG A 385 -17.94 -19.18 -4.75
N GLY A 386 -18.21 -19.97 -5.76
CA GLY A 386 -18.42 -21.40 -5.86
C GLY A 386 -18.01 -22.39 -4.75
N PRO A 387 -18.29 -23.66 -4.91
CA PRO A 387 -18.35 -24.68 -3.85
C PRO A 387 -17.04 -25.08 -3.15
N GLN A 388 -15.94 -24.36 -3.35
CA GLN A 388 -14.61 -24.79 -2.88
C GLN A 388 -14.17 -24.20 -1.53
N ARG A 389 -15.06 -23.58 -0.75
CA ARG A 389 -14.69 -23.04 0.58
C ARG A 389 -14.93 -24.08 1.66
N THR A 390 -13.88 -24.78 2.06
CA THR A 390 -13.97 -25.66 3.20
C THR A 390 -13.95 -24.82 4.51
N ARG A 391 -14.68 -25.29 5.53
CA ARG A 391 -14.66 -24.68 6.87
C ARG A 391 -13.22 -24.55 7.40
N SER A 392 -12.39 -25.55 7.16
CA SER A 392 -10.99 -25.54 7.60
C SER A 392 -10.14 -24.47 6.91
N ALA A 393 -10.37 -24.16 5.62
CA ALA A 393 -9.68 -23.08 4.93
C ALA A 393 -10.11 -21.70 5.47
N SER A 394 -11.40 -21.52 5.79
CA SER A 394 -11.91 -20.29 6.40
C SER A 394 -11.32 -20.07 7.80
N ILE A 395 -11.22 -21.11 8.62
CA ILE A 395 -10.58 -21.05 9.94
C ILE A 395 -9.11 -20.64 9.79
N ARG A 396 -8.36 -21.28 8.89
CA ARG A 396 -6.94 -20.92 8.67
C ARG A 396 -6.75 -19.49 8.20
N LEU A 397 -7.65 -18.99 7.35
CA LEU A 397 -7.60 -17.60 6.90
C LEU A 397 -7.84 -16.62 8.05
N VAL A 398 -8.88 -16.86 8.85
CA VAL A 398 -9.21 -16.01 10.02
C VAL A 398 -8.07 -16.03 11.02
N LEU A 399 -7.53 -17.21 11.33
CA LEU A 399 -6.38 -17.33 12.23
C LEU A 399 -5.13 -16.64 11.65
N GLY A 400 -4.86 -16.81 10.36
CA GLY A 400 -3.74 -16.13 9.68
C GLY A 400 -3.88 -14.60 9.71
N ALA A 401 -5.08 -14.08 9.51
CA ALA A 401 -5.38 -12.65 9.61
C ALA A 401 -5.24 -12.14 11.06
N ALA A 402 -5.73 -12.90 12.05
CA ALA A 402 -5.60 -12.54 13.46
C ALA A 402 -4.12 -12.53 13.91
N VAL A 403 -3.34 -13.56 13.53
CA VAL A 403 -1.90 -13.61 13.80
C VAL A 403 -1.17 -12.47 13.11
N LEU A 404 -1.51 -12.13 11.86
CA LEU A 404 -0.94 -10.98 11.17
C LEU A 404 -1.16 -9.69 11.97
N VAL A 405 -2.38 -9.42 12.42
CA VAL A 405 -2.69 -8.23 13.22
C VAL A 405 -1.93 -8.26 14.56
N ALA A 406 -1.90 -9.40 15.25
CA ALA A 406 -1.18 -9.53 16.51
C ALA A 406 0.32 -9.30 16.37
N LEU A 407 0.94 -9.83 15.31
CA LEU A 407 2.38 -9.66 15.07
C LEU A 407 2.76 -8.25 14.61
N THR A 408 1.88 -7.56 13.87
CA THR A 408 2.17 -6.21 13.36
C THR A 408 1.73 -5.09 14.31
N SER A 409 0.80 -5.34 15.23
CA SER A 409 0.25 -4.33 16.13
C SER A 409 0.50 -4.61 17.62
N GLY A 410 0.87 -5.84 17.95
CA GLY A 410 1.05 -6.30 19.33
C GLY A 410 2.44 -6.04 19.91
N PRO A 411 2.75 -6.65 21.05
CA PRO A 411 3.99 -6.46 21.80
C PRO A 411 5.24 -6.71 20.96
N LEU A 412 5.25 -7.74 20.12
CA LEU A 412 6.40 -8.01 19.26
C LEU A 412 6.71 -6.84 18.34
N ASN A 413 5.71 -6.13 17.80
CA ASN A 413 5.94 -4.94 16.99
C ASN A 413 6.52 -3.77 17.81
N VAL A 414 6.09 -3.61 19.06
CA VAL A 414 6.60 -2.56 19.94
C VAL A 414 8.06 -2.82 20.32
N TYR A 415 8.37 -4.05 20.73
CA TYR A 415 9.73 -4.41 21.16
C TYR A 415 10.69 -4.68 20.00
N SER A 416 10.21 -5.04 18.79
CA SER A 416 11.04 -5.30 17.62
C SER A 416 11.89 -4.09 17.19
N LYS A 417 11.52 -2.88 17.61
CA LYS A 417 12.27 -1.66 17.32
C LYS A 417 13.49 -1.45 18.21
N VAL A 418 13.51 -2.10 19.36
CA VAL A 418 14.55 -1.92 20.38
C VAL A 418 15.27 -3.21 20.77
N LEU A 419 14.71 -4.39 20.41
CA LEU A 419 15.29 -5.71 20.67
C LEU A 419 15.51 -6.46 19.35
N VAL A 420 16.72 -7.01 19.18
CA VAL A 420 17.04 -7.90 18.05
C VAL A 420 16.21 -9.18 18.13
N SER A 421 16.10 -9.77 19.33
CA SER A 421 15.32 -10.99 19.55
C SER A 421 13.85 -10.84 19.17
N ALA A 422 13.20 -9.76 19.56
CA ALA A 422 11.81 -9.47 19.19
C ALA A 422 11.65 -9.21 17.68
N HIS A 423 12.62 -8.51 17.05
CA HIS A 423 12.62 -8.24 15.63
C HIS A 423 12.72 -9.53 14.80
N LEU A 424 13.66 -10.39 15.13
CA LEU A 424 13.83 -11.69 14.48
C LEU A 424 12.61 -12.59 14.71
N LEU A 425 12.10 -12.64 15.95
CA LEU A 425 10.93 -13.44 16.31
C LEU A 425 9.69 -12.97 15.55
N GLN A 426 9.47 -11.67 15.41
CA GLN A 426 8.36 -11.12 14.62
C GLN A 426 8.41 -11.61 13.18
N HIS A 427 9.57 -11.51 12.51
CA HIS A 427 9.67 -11.88 11.10
C HIS A 427 9.60 -13.39 10.88
N VAL A 428 10.19 -14.21 11.75
CA VAL A 428 10.07 -15.67 11.62
C VAL A 428 8.65 -16.15 11.88
N LEU A 429 7.89 -15.52 12.79
CA LEU A 429 6.47 -15.83 13.03
C LEU A 429 5.58 -15.34 11.88
N LEU A 430 5.86 -14.16 11.30
CA LEU A 430 5.16 -13.72 10.09
C LEU A 430 5.34 -14.72 8.94
N LEU A 431 6.55 -15.26 8.76
CA LEU A 431 6.84 -16.25 7.74
C LEU A 431 6.22 -17.62 8.08
N ALA A 432 6.59 -18.17 9.24
CA ALA A 432 6.32 -19.56 9.60
C ALA A 432 4.89 -19.82 10.10
N VAL A 433 4.20 -18.80 10.59
CA VAL A 433 2.84 -18.94 11.12
C VAL A 433 1.83 -18.20 10.26
N ALA A 434 1.89 -16.86 10.20
CA ALA A 434 0.90 -16.08 9.46
C ALA A 434 0.91 -16.40 7.96
N GLY A 435 2.08 -16.39 7.32
CA GLY A 435 2.26 -16.68 5.90
C GLY A 435 1.87 -18.11 5.52
N VAL A 436 2.21 -19.08 6.36
CA VAL A 436 1.82 -20.49 6.17
C VAL A 436 0.31 -20.67 6.31
N LEU A 437 -0.33 -20.10 7.34
CA LEU A 437 -1.79 -20.16 7.53
C LEU A 437 -2.52 -19.57 6.31
N LEU A 438 -2.12 -18.39 5.86
CA LEU A 438 -2.68 -17.74 4.67
C LEU A 438 -2.40 -18.56 3.40
N GLY A 439 -1.18 -19.05 3.21
CA GLY A 439 -0.79 -19.87 2.07
C GLY A 439 -1.53 -21.22 2.00
N THR A 440 -1.89 -21.80 3.15
CA THR A 440 -2.71 -23.03 3.21
C THR A 440 -4.20 -22.76 2.98
N ALA A 441 -4.70 -21.58 3.33
CA ALA A 441 -6.08 -21.17 3.10
C ALA A 441 -6.33 -20.81 1.63
N LEU A 442 -5.38 -20.13 0.99
CA LEU A 442 -5.51 -19.62 -0.37
C LEU A 442 -5.24 -20.69 -1.43
N ALA A 443 -5.80 -20.51 -2.62
CA ALA A 443 -5.52 -21.38 -3.77
C ALA A 443 -4.12 -21.10 -4.32
N VAL A 444 -3.39 -22.16 -4.65
CA VAL A 444 -2.10 -22.03 -5.34
C VAL A 444 -2.33 -21.41 -6.72
N PRO A 445 -1.62 -20.33 -7.08
CA PRO A 445 -1.75 -19.72 -8.40
C PRO A 445 -1.49 -20.73 -9.52
N ALA A 446 -2.39 -20.83 -10.50
CA ALA A 446 -2.32 -21.85 -11.54
C ALA A 446 -1.01 -21.81 -12.35
N ARG A 447 -0.45 -20.61 -12.56
CA ARG A 447 0.86 -20.45 -13.24
C ARG A 447 1.98 -21.05 -12.39
N MET A 448 2.00 -20.79 -11.10
CA MET A 448 3.01 -21.29 -10.18
C MET A 448 2.92 -22.82 -10.07
N ARG A 449 1.71 -23.36 -9.91
CA ARG A 449 1.48 -24.81 -9.89
C ARG A 449 1.99 -25.50 -11.18
N ARG A 450 1.69 -24.94 -12.36
CA ARG A 450 2.19 -25.48 -13.64
C ARG A 450 3.71 -25.37 -13.78
N ALA A 451 4.30 -24.26 -13.35
CA ALA A 451 5.74 -24.05 -13.46
C ALA A 451 6.54 -24.99 -12.53
N LEU A 452 6.00 -25.28 -11.34
CA LEU A 452 6.69 -26.06 -10.31
C LEU A 452 6.34 -27.57 -10.35
N SER A 453 5.24 -27.97 -11.02
CA SER A 453 4.82 -29.37 -11.09
C SER A 453 5.94 -30.25 -11.69
N GLY A 454 6.34 -31.27 -10.95
CA GLY A 454 7.44 -32.18 -11.33
C GLY A 454 8.86 -31.62 -11.21
N ARG A 455 9.03 -30.32 -10.89
CA ARG A 455 10.32 -29.63 -10.81
C ARG A 455 10.69 -29.31 -9.37
N HIS A 456 11.00 -30.32 -8.58
CA HIS A 456 11.28 -30.17 -7.14
C HIS A 456 12.46 -29.24 -6.84
N TRP A 457 13.51 -29.21 -7.66
CA TRP A 457 14.64 -28.31 -7.51
C TRP A 457 14.23 -26.83 -7.68
N LEU A 458 13.38 -26.52 -8.69
CA LEU A 458 12.86 -25.17 -8.89
C LEU A 458 11.92 -24.76 -7.75
N ALA A 459 11.09 -25.70 -7.26
CA ALA A 459 10.24 -25.45 -6.10
C ALA A 459 11.07 -25.19 -4.84
N ALA A 460 12.19 -25.88 -4.66
CA ALA A 460 13.12 -25.64 -3.55
C ALA A 460 13.79 -24.26 -3.64
N LEU A 461 14.24 -23.83 -4.83
CA LEU A 461 14.75 -22.48 -5.04
C LEU A 461 13.70 -21.41 -4.75
N VAL A 462 12.48 -21.58 -5.26
CA VAL A 462 11.37 -20.64 -5.02
C VAL A 462 11.01 -20.57 -3.53
N ALA A 463 11.05 -21.71 -2.82
CA ALA A 463 10.80 -21.75 -1.37
C ALA A 463 11.96 -21.16 -0.55
N GLY A 464 13.20 -21.36 -0.98
CA GLY A 464 14.38 -20.83 -0.30
C GLY A 464 14.61 -19.34 -0.50
N ALA A 465 14.21 -18.79 -1.66
CA ALA A 465 14.49 -17.42 -2.05
C ALA A 465 14.02 -16.35 -1.00
N PRO A 466 12.80 -16.38 -0.45
CA PRO A 466 12.39 -15.39 0.55
C PRO A 466 13.24 -15.45 1.81
N VAL A 467 13.62 -16.65 2.27
CA VAL A 467 14.46 -16.83 3.46
C VAL A 467 15.89 -16.35 3.18
N ALA A 468 16.44 -16.65 2.00
CA ALA A 468 17.75 -16.17 1.58
C ALA A 468 17.79 -14.63 1.47
N LEU A 469 16.73 -14.02 0.92
CA LEU A 469 16.61 -12.56 0.85
C LEU A 469 16.57 -11.94 2.25
N LEU A 470 15.77 -12.48 3.17
CA LEU A 470 15.74 -12.01 4.56
C LEU A 470 17.12 -12.17 5.21
N ALA A 471 17.75 -13.33 5.09
CA ALA A 471 19.08 -13.57 5.63
C ALA A 471 20.11 -12.59 5.06
N GLY A 472 20.06 -12.30 3.75
CA GLY A 472 20.92 -11.32 3.09
C GLY A 472 20.75 -9.89 3.62
N VAL A 473 19.52 -9.47 3.90
CA VAL A 473 19.24 -8.18 4.54
C VAL A 473 19.82 -8.13 5.95
N TYR A 474 19.64 -9.20 6.74
CA TYR A 474 20.16 -9.27 8.11
C TYR A 474 21.68 -9.34 8.19
N ALA A 475 22.33 -9.96 7.21
CA ALA A 475 23.79 -10.07 7.15
C ALA A 475 24.51 -8.80 6.67
N GLY A 476 23.77 -7.84 6.10
CA GLY A 476 24.36 -6.67 5.43
C GLY A 476 23.92 -5.32 6.00
N PRO A 477 24.38 -4.23 5.40
CA PRO A 477 24.02 -2.87 5.81
C PRO A 477 22.55 -2.53 5.54
N LEU A 478 21.87 -3.33 4.72
CA LEU A 478 20.46 -3.12 4.35
C LEU A 478 19.52 -3.19 5.56
N LEU A 479 19.87 -3.98 6.60
CA LEU A 479 19.07 -4.01 7.82
C LEU A 479 19.03 -2.63 8.50
N ARG A 480 20.18 -1.95 8.59
CA ARG A 480 20.26 -0.62 9.21
C ARG A 480 19.39 0.38 8.44
N ILE A 481 19.48 0.38 7.11
CA ILE A 481 18.65 1.22 6.24
C ILE A 481 17.17 0.89 6.40
N ALA A 482 16.83 -0.39 6.50
CA ALA A 482 15.44 -0.83 6.69
C ALA A 482 14.87 -0.43 8.06
N LEU A 483 15.71 -0.33 9.09
CA LEU A 483 15.30 0.10 10.43
C LEU A 483 15.10 1.62 10.55
N GLU A 484 15.87 2.42 9.79
CA GLU A 484 15.76 3.89 9.81
C GLU A 484 14.41 4.39 9.32
N GLY A 485 13.82 3.70 8.34
CA GLY A 485 12.59 4.12 7.70
C GLY A 485 11.42 3.16 7.91
N HIS A 486 10.21 3.71 8.11
CA HIS A 486 8.99 2.91 8.17
C HIS A 486 8.79 2.03 6.92
N ALA A 487 9.16 2.53 5.74
CA ALA A 487 9.10 1.80 4.49
C ALA A 487 9.92 0.50 4.52
N GLY A 488 11.15 0.55 5.03
CA GLY A 488 12.01 -0.63 5.14
C GLY A 488 11.41 -1.69 6.06
N HIS A 489 10.88 -1.25 7.21
CA HIS A 489 10.22 -2.15 8.16
C HIS A 489 8.98 -2.83 7.56
N LEU A 490 8.12 -2.08 6.83
CA LEU A 490 6.99 -2.64 6.10
C LEU A 490 7.42 -3.64 5.02
N VAL A 491 8.47 -3.34 4.27
CA VAL A 491 9.00 -4.24 3.23
C VAL A 491 9.46 -5.56 3.86
N LEU A 492 10.16 -5.53 4.99
CA LEU A 492 10.58 -6.74 5.69
C LEU A 492 9.40 -7.57 6.19
N GLN A 493 8.39 -6.94 6.77
CA GLN A 493 7.17 -7.62 7.21
C GLN A 493 6.41 -8.26 6.03
N VAL A 494 6.26 -7.55 4.91
CA VAL A 494 5.62 -8.06 3.69
C VAL A 494 6.44 -9.19 3.09
N LEU A 495 7.76 -9.08 3.04
CA LEU A 495 8.66 -10.14 2.54
C LEU A 495 8.54 -11.41 3.40
N ALA A 496 8.54 -11.28 4.72
CA ALA A 496 8.36 -12.41 5.62
C ALA A 496 6.99 -13.09 5.43
N LEU A 497 5.91 -12.30 5.45
CA LEU A 497 4.53 -12.80 5.28
C LEU A 497 4.32 -13.51 3.94
N THR A 498 4.69 -12.84 2.85
CA THR A 498 4.57 -13.39 1.49
C THR A 498 5.51 -14.57 1.27
N GLY A 499 6.69 -14.54 1.90
CA GLY A 499 7.65 -15.64 1.90
C GLY A 499 7.04 -16.94 2.43
N GLY A 500 6.35 -16.90 3.56
CA GLY A 500 5.65 -18.05 4.11
C GLY A 500 4.55 -18.61 3.19
N ALA A 501 3.80 -17.73 2.53
CA ALA A 501 2.81 -18.14 1.53
C ALA A 501 3.48 -18.79 0.30
N VAL A 502 4.59 -18.23 -0.19
CA VAL A 502 5.38 -18.78 -1.32
C VAL A 502 5.94 -20.15 -0.98
N VAL A 503 6.55 -20.34 0.19
CA VAL A 503 7.00 -21.66 0.67
C VAL A 503 5.84 -22.67 0.63
N THR A 504 4.70 -22.29 1.18
CA THR A 504 3.49 -23.14 1.21
C THR A 504 2.98 -23.47 -0.19
N PHE A 505 2.93 -22.52 -1.10
CA PHE A 505 2.52 -22.74 -2.48
C PHE A 505 3.50 -23.65 -3.22
N ALA A 506 4.81 -23.51 -3.01
CA ALA A 506 5.83 -24.37 -3.60
C ALA A 506 5.64 -25.83 -3.15
N VAL A 507 5.47 -26.07 -1.85
CA VAL A 507 5.19 -27.40 -1.30
C VAL A 507 3.90 -27.99 -1.86
N ARG A 508 2.82 -27.21 -1.93
CA ARG A 508 1.51 -27.65 -2.44
C ARG A 508 1.46 -27.85 -3.96
N SER A 509 2.45 -27.35 -4.70
CA SER A 509 2.57 -27.54 -6.14
C SER A 509 3.13 -28.90 -6.54
N LEU A 510 3.69 -29.66 -5.60
CA LEU A 510 4.36 -30.92 -5.85
C LEU A 510 3.49 -32.13 -5.49
N ALA A 511 3.64 -33.20 -6.26
CA ALA A 511 3.18 -34.53 -5.90
C ALA A 511 4.31 -35.30 -5.16
N GLY A 512 3.94 -36.17 -4.24
CA GLY A 512 4.87 -37.01 -3.51
C GLY A 512 5.49 -36.39 -2.25
N VAL A 513 5.54 -37.19 -1.19
CA VAL A 513 5.98 -36.78 0.15
C VAL A 513 7.46 -36.40 0.18
N ARG A 514 8.32 -37.20 -0.50
CA ARG A 514 9.77 -36.94 -0.52
C ARG A 514 10.11 -35.58 -1.13
N ALA A 515 9.49 -35.24 -2.28
CA ALA A 515 9.71 -33.95 -2.94
C ALA A 515 9.26 -32.77 -2.06
N ARG A 516 8.13 -32.90 -1.38
CA ARG A 516 7.63 -31.86 -0.44
C ARG A 516 8.54 -31.68 0.77
N ILE A 517 9.06 -32.77 1.34
CA ILE A 517 10.02 -32.70 2.45
C ILE A 517 11.30 -32.01 2.02
N LEU A 518 11.84 -32.31 0.82
CA LEU A 518 13.01 -31.64 0.28
C LEU A 518 12.80 -30.12 0.15
N VAL A 519 11.64 -29.70 -0.35
CA VAL A 519 11.30 -28.27 -0.49
C VAL A 519 11.13 -27.57 0.86
N ILE A 520 10.70 -28.26 1.92
CA ILE A 520 10.66 -27.75 3.28
C ILE A 520 12.07 -27.65 3.89
N ALA A 521 12.95 -28.60 3.57
CA ALA A 521 14.30 -28.67 4.12
C ALA A 521 15.19 -27.48 3.70
N VAL A 522 15.00 -26.92 2.48
CA VAL A 522 15.84 -25.81 1.99
C VAL A 522 15.63 -24.51 2.81
N PRO A 523 14.40 -23.95 2.94
CA PRO A 523 14.20 -22.76 3.78
C PRO A 523 14.56 -23.02 5.25
N LEU A 524 14.35 -24.26 5.76
CA LEU A 524 14.78 -24.63 7.11
C LEU A 524 16.30 -24.56 7.26
N ALA A 525 17.05 -25.15 6.33
CA ALA A 525 18.51 -25.14 6.38
C ALA A 525 19.07 -23.72 6.34
N LEU A 526 18.49 -22.84 5.50
CA LEU A 526 18.87 -21.44 5.44
C LEU A 526 18.56 -20.70 6.74
N ALA A 527 17.39 -20.93 7.34
CA ALA A 527 17.01 -20.30 8.61
C ALA A 527 17.91 -20.77 9.77
N VAL A 528 18.21 -22.07 9.83
CA VAL A 528 19.12 -22.65 10.85
C VAL A 528 20.55 -22.15 10.66
N ALA A 529 21.04 -22.07 9.41
CA ALA A 529 22.36 -21.52 9.12
C ALA A 529 22.46 -20.03 9.58
N GLY A 530 21.45 -19.22 9.28
CA GLY A 530 21.36 -17.86 9.78
C GLY A 530 21.32 -17.78 11.31
N ALA A 531 20.58 -18.66 11.97
CA ALA A 531 20.54 -18.75 13.42
C ALA A 531 21.92 -19.10 14.01
N VAL A 532 22.63 -20.07 13.41
CA VAL A 532 24.01 -20.44 13.83
C VAL A 532 24.95 -19.25 13.71
N VAL A 533 24.89 -18.49 12.62
CA VAL A 533 25.69 -17.27 12.44
C VAL A 533 25.40 -16.28 13.56
N LEU A 534 24.10 -16.01 13.88
CA LEU A 534 23.71 -15.09 14.95
C LEU A 534 24.16 -15.54 16.34
N LEU A 535 24.33 -16.85 16.56
CA LEU A 535 24.78 -17.43 17.82
C LEU A 535 26.30 -17.44 17.96
N SER A 536 27.03 -17.55 16.83
CA SER A 536 28.49 -17.69 16.82
C SER A 536 29.25 -16.41 16.59
N THR A 537 28.58 -15.33 16.13
CA THR A 537 29.23 -14.04 15.86
C THR A 537 29.37 -13.20 17.12
N ASP A 538 30.52 -12.53 17.25
CA ASP A 538 30.78 -11.50 18.27
C ASP A 538 30.37 -10.10 17.81
N THR A 539 29.83 -9.97 16.60
CA THR A 539 29.40 -8.71 16.05
C THR A 539 27.88 -8.54 16.12
N LEU A 540 27.44 -7.40 16.64
CA LEU A 540 26.03 -7.04 16.70
C LEU A 540 25.52 -6.56 15.32
N ILE A 541 24.46 -7.19 14.82
CA ILE A 541 23.79 -6.73 13.60
C ILE A 541 23.18 -5.34 13.80
N ALA A 542 23.31 -4.47 12.82
CA ALA A 542 22.86 -3.08 12.91
C ALA A 542 23.26 -2.42 14.26
N ALA A 543 24.50 -2.54 14.68
CA ALA A 543 25.01 -2.10 15.99
C ALA A 543 24.68 -0.63 16.29
N SER A 544 24.78 0.26 15.28
CA SER A 544 24.39 1.68 15.40
C SER A 544 22.90 1.92 15.64
N TRP A 545 22.08 0.88 15.56
CA TRP A 545 20.65 0.92 15.93
C TRP A 545 20.42 0.20 17.26
N PHE A 546 20.54 -1.11 17.30
CA PHE A 546 20.19 -1.90 18.49
C PHE A 546 21.12 -1.67 19.68
N GLY A 547 22.38 -1.32 19.44
CA GLY A 547 23.35 -0.95 20.48
C GLY A 547 23.15 0.49 20.98
N ALA A 548 22.45 1.34 20.23
CA ALA A 548 22.29 2.77 20.52
C ALA A 548 20.92 3.14 21.10
N THR A 549 20.05 2.20 21.43
CA THR A 549 18.69 2.46 21.94
C THR A 549 18.65 3.05 23.34
N GLY A 550 19.74 3.00 24.10
CA GLY A 550 19.83 3.55 25.46
C GLY A 550 19.02 2.78 26.51
N ARG A 551 18.61 1.55 26.22
CA ARG A 551 17.88 0.70 27.19
C ARG A 551 18.79 0.31 28.36
N ARG A 552 18.26 0.44 29.57
CA ARG A 552 18.95 0.02 30.81
C ARG A 552 18.57 -1.41 31.25
N TRP A 553 17.40 -1.88 30.81
CA TRP A 553 16.98 -3.26 30.99
C TRP A 553 17.48 -4.10 29.80
N TRP A 554 17.95 -5.30 30.06
CA TRP A 554 18.63 -6.16 29.07
C TRP A 554 19.68 -5.39 28.25
N PRO A 555 20.69 -4.79 28.92
CA PRO A 555 21.61 -3.85 28.26
C PRO A 555 22.51 -4.53 27.24
N ASP A 556 22.79 -5.84 27.39
CA ASP A 556 23.61 -6.60 26.47
C ASP A 556 22.84 -6.91 25.18
N ALA A 557 23.14 -6.15 24.14
CA ALA A 557 22.51 -6.27 22.84
C ALA A 557 22.99 -7.51 22.07
N LEU A 558 24.22 -7.99 22.33
CA LEU A 558 24.73 -9.20 21.70
C LEU A 558 24.07 -10.46 22.29
N ALA A 559 23.92 -10.51 23.61
CA ALA A 559 23.16 -11.57 24.26
C ALA A 559 21.68 -11.59 23.79
N ASP A 560 21.09 -10.41 23.54
CA ASP A 560 19.75 -10.31 22.97
C ASP A 560 19.69 -10.84 21.52
N GLN A 561 20.71 -10.57 20.69
CA GLN A 561 20.85 -11.16 19.36
C GLN A 561 20.93 -12.70 19.41
N GLN A 562 21.71 -13.24 20.32
CA GLN A 562 21.83 -14.69 20.50
C GLN A 562 20.48 -15.32 20.89
N ARG A 563 19.72 -14.68 21.80
CA ARG A 563 18.32 -15.09 22.08
C ARG A 563 17.46 -15.09 20.84
N GLY A 564 17.63 -14.08 19.97
CA GLY A 564 16.95 -14.01 18.67
C GLY A 564 17.32 -15.18 17.75
N GLY A 565 18.62 -15.55 17.69
CA GLY A 565 19.09 -16.72 16.95
C GLY A 565 18.45 -18.02 17.44
N ILE A 566 18.37 -18.21 18.77
CA ILE A 566 17.66 -19.36 19.37
C ILE A 566 16.18 -19.37 18.95
N ALA A 567 15.51 -18.22 19.03
CA ALA A 567 14.11 -18.11 18.65
C ALA A 567 13.87 -18.47 17.18
N VAL A 568 14.73 -18.00 16.26
CA VAL A 568 14.67 -18.36 14.83
C VAL A 568 14.83 -19.87 14.65
N ALA A 569 15.82 -20.49 15.29
CA ALA A 569 16.06 -21.94 15.18
C ALA A 569 14.85 -22.73 15.69
N VAL A 570 14.37 -22.43 16.88
CA VAL A 570 13.25 -23.15 17.53
C VAL A 570 11.97 -23.03 16.71
N VAL A 571 11.59 -21.82 16.29
CA VAL A 571 10.36 -21.61 15.51
C VAL A 571 10.46 -22.28 14.14
N SER A 572 11.63 -22.19 13.48
CA SER A 572 11.82 -22.80 12.15
C SER A 572 11.78 -24.33 12.22
N LEU A 573 12.43 -24.92 13.23
CA LEU A 573 12.40 -26.38 13.45
C LEU A 573 10.98 -26.87 13.77
N ALA A 574 10.26 -26.16 14.66
CA ALA A 574 8.88 -26.49 15.00
C ALA A 574 7.96 -26.41 13.80
N ALA A 575 8.05 -25.33 13.01
CA ALA A 575 7.25 -25.14 11.78
C ALA A 575 7.55 -26.22 10.75
N ALA A 576 8.83 -26.58 10.54
CA ALA A 576 9.22 -27.62 9.61
C ALA A 576 8.73 -29.02 10.06
N ALA A 577 8.80 -29.31 11.36
CA ALA A 577 8.27 -30.55 11.92
C ALA A 577 6.75 -30.67 11.70
N VAL A 578 5.99 -29.61 12.00
CA VAL A 578 4.53 -29.56 11.76
C VAL A 578 4.23 -29.74 10.26
N ALA A 579 4.96 -29.06 9.38
CA ALA A 579 4.78 -29.16 7.95
C ALA A 579 5.11 -30.58 7.43
N ALA A 580 6.19 -31.20 7.93
CA ALA A 580 6.59 -32.57 7.54
C ALA A 580 5.55 -33.60 8.00
N LEU A 581 5.00 -33.46 9.20
CA LEU A 581 3.91 -34.30 9.71
C LEU A 581 2.64 -34.14 8.86
N ALA A 582 2.26 -32.91 8.55
CA ALA A 582 1.08 -32.62 7.71
C ALA A 582 1.22 -33.20 6.27
N VAL A 583 2.45 -33.26 5.74
CA VAL A 583 2.73 -33.86 4.44
C VAL A 583 2.68 -35.39 4.47
N ARG A 584 3.11 -36.01 5.58
CA ARG A 584 3.10 -37.49 5.76
C ARG A 584 1.70 -38.03 6.04
N HIS A 585 0.88 -37.27 6.75
CA HIS A 585 -0.49 -37.63 7.10
C HIS A 585 -1.48 -36.68 6.41
N PRO A 586 -1.65 -36.74 5.08
CA PRO A 586 -2.69 -35.96 4.43
C PRO A 586 -4.00 -36.38 5.09
N ALA A 587 -4.70 -35.41 5.72
CA ALA A 587 -6.02 -35.67 6.29
C ALA A 587 -6.81 -36.42 5.22
N SER A 588 -7.15 -37.68 5.50
CA SER A 588 -7.91 -38.53 4.59
C SER A 588 -9.07 -37.67 4.09
N GLN A 589 -9.12 -37.42 2.79
CA GLN A 589 -10.30 -36.88 2.15
C GLN A 589 -11.42 -37.89 2.44
N ARG A 590 -12.12 -37.72 3.56
CA ARG A 590 -13.38 -38.38 3.78
C ARG A 590 -14.33 -37.77 2.76
N SER A 591 -14.42 -38.43 1.63
CA SER A 591 -15.55 -38.38 0.74
C SER A 591 -16.81 -38.61 1.58
N ARG A 592 -17.56 -37.58 1.82
CA ARG A 592 -19.02 -37.63 1.99
C ARG A 592 -19.61 -36.35 1.44
#